data_9e0f7f9ddb77223c6990963e5eac8dd1
#
_entry.id   9e0f7f9ddb77223c6990963e5eac8dd1
#
_cell.length_a   1.000
_cell.length_b   1.000
_cell.length_c   1.000
_cell.angle_alpha   90.00
_cell.angle_beta   90.00
_cell.angle_gamma   90.00
#
_symmetry.space_group_name_H-M   'P 1'
#
loop_
_entity.id
_entity.type
_entity.pdbx_description
1 polymer ?
#
loop_
_entity_poly.entity_id
_entity_poly.type
_entity_poly.pdbx_seq_one_letter_code
_entity_poly.pdbx_strand_id
1 'polypeptide(L)'
;MPKAGWFDASAFYGALDSVRQARNLNWKKVAEQTGVSASSLTRIAQGKRPDVDGLATLVAWSGLNSDDYVRSEQARPEPEPLAKISTYLRSDKNLSPEAATAIDELVKATYERLRTKG
;
A
#
# COMPACT_ATOMS: atom_id res chain seq x y z
N MET A 1 27.13 1.52 5.48
CA MET A 1 25.74 1.63 6.00
C MET A 1 24.76 1.23 4.92
N PRO A 2 23.85 0.33 5.23
CA PRO A 2 22.81 0.05 4.26
C PRO A 2 21.95 1.28 4.04
N LYS A 3 21.51 1.47 2.82
CA LYS A 3 20.66 2.59 2.44
C LYS A 3 19.28 2.41 3.06
N ALA A 4 18.73 3.47 3.63
CA ALA A 4 17.35 3.46 4.08
C ALA A 4 16.41 3.19 2.89
N GLY A 5 15.19 2.80 3.16
CA GLY A 5 14.21 2.58 2.12
C GLY A 5 13.92 3.86 1.32
N TRP A 6 13.49 3.68 0.09
CA TRP A 6 13.07 4.79 -0.76
C TRP A 6 11.81 4.40 -1.53
N PHE A 7 11.12 5.41 -2.01
CA PHE A 7 9.91 5.20 -2.80
C PHE A 7 10.25 5.16 -4.28
N ASP A 8 9.84 4.10 -4.98
CA ASP A 8 10.07 3.93 -6.41
C ASP A 8 9.00 4.67 -7.20
N ALA A 9 9.22 5.97 -7.40
CA ALA A 9 8.26 6.84 -8.07
C ALA A 9 8.01 6.43 -9.52
N SER A 10 9.02 5.94 -10.21
CA SER A 10 8.87 5.52 -11.61
C SER A 10 7.96 4.31 -11.74
N ALA A 11 8.12 3.32 -10.86
CA ALA A 11 7.24 2.15 -10.84
C ALA A 11 5.81 2.54 -10.46
N PHE A 12 5.66 3.44 -9.50
CA PHE A 12 4.35 3.95 -9.10
C PHE A 12 3.66 4.67 -10.25
N TYR A 13 4.40 5.52 -10.97
CA TYR A 13 3.84 6.22 -12.14
C TYR A 13 3.37 5.22 -13.20
N GLY A 14 4.15 4.17 -13.45
CA GLY A 14 3.75 3.12 -14.40
C GLY A 14 2.45 2.45 -14.00
N ALA A 15 2.27 2.18 -12.71
CA ALA A 15 1.03 1.59 -12.19
C ALA A 15 -0.14 2.58 -12.30
N LEU A 16 0.10 3.87 -12.01
CA LEU A 16 -0.93 4.91 -12.22
C LEU A 16 -1.34 4.98 -13.68
N ASP A 17 -0.38 4.88 -14.58
CA ASP A 17 -0.66 4.90 -16.02
C ASP A 17 -1.56 3.72 -16.42
N SER A 18 -1.33 2.55 -15.86
CA SER A 18 -2.18 1.39 -16.11
C SER A 18 -3.61 1.62 -15.63
N VAL A 19 -3.77 2.22 -14.45
CA VAL A 19 -5.11 2.57 -13.93
C VAL A 19 -5.78 3.60 -14.82
N ARG A 20 -5.02 4.62 -15.23
CA ARG A 20 -5.51 5.66 -16.14
C ARG A 20 -6.04 5.06 -17.43
N GLN A 21 -5.25 4.17 -18.04
CA GLN A 21 -5.64 3.51 -19.30
C GLN A 21 -6.87 2.65 -19.12
N ALA A 22 -6.95 1.90 -18.01
CA ALA A 22 -8.11 1.06 -17.73
C ALA A 22 -9.39 1.88 -17.57
N ARG A 23 -9.27 3.11 -17.10
CA ARG A 23 -10.40 4.02 -16.93
C ARG A 23 -10.66 4.92 -18.15
N ASN A 24 -9.86 4.77 -19.21
CA ASN A 24 -9.95 5.57 -20.43
C ASN A 24 -9.82 7.08 -20.16
N LEU A 25 -8.87 7.44 -19.28
CA LEU A 25 -8.64 8.83 -18.92
C LEU A 25 -7.33 9.33 -19.52
N ASN A 26 -7.26 10.63 -19.80
CA ASN A 26 -5.98 11.27 -20.08
C ASN A 26 -5.42 11.87 -18.78
N TRP A 27 -4.16 12.28 -18.80
CA TRP A 27 -3.52 12.82 -17.60
C TRP A 27 -4.16 14.12 -17.11
N LYS A 28 -4.72 14.90 -18.04
CA LYS A 28 -5.46 16.10 -17.65
C LYS A 28 -6.67 15.76 -16.78
N LYS A 29 -7.39 14.71 -17.15
CA LYS A 29 -8.53 14.24 -16.34
C LYS A 29 -8.09 13.65 -15.01
N VAL A 30 -6.97 12.94 -14.99
CA VAL A 30 -6.41 12.46 -13.73
C VAL A 30 -6.11 13.63 -12.79
N ALA A 31 -5.47 14.69 -13.32
CA ALA A 31 -5.18 15.88 -12.53
C ALA A 31 -6.47 16.53 -12.00
N GLU A 32 -7.50 16.63 -12.86
CA GLU A 32 -8.79 17.19 -12.45
C GLU A 32 -9.45 16.36 -11.34
N GLN A 33 -9.44 15.04 -11.49
CA GLN A 33 -10.11 14.14 -10.54
C GLN A 33 -9.39 14.06 -9.20
N THR A 34 -8.07 14.14 -9.22
CA THR A 34 -7.26 13.98 -8.01
C THR A 34 -6.92 15.30 -7.34
N GLY A 35 -6.93 16.40 -8.08
CA GLY A 35 -6.41 17.67 -7.59
C GLY A 35 -4.90 17.74 -7.58
N VAL A 36 -4.20 16.68 -8.03
CA VAL A 36 -2.75 16.68 -8.17
C VAL A 36 -2.41 17.33 -9.49
N SER A 37 -1.55 18.35 -9.47
CA SER A 37 -1.26 19.13 -10.68
C SER A 37 -0.55 18.31 -11.74
N ALA A 38 -0.74 18.69 -13.00
CA ALA A 38 -0.07 18.04 -14.13
C ALA A 38 1.45 18.09 -13.97
N SER A 39 2.00 19.21 -13.45
CA SER A 39 3.44 19.30 -13.22
C SER A 39 3.92 18.36 -12.12
N SER A 40 3.12 18.14 -11.09
CA SER A 40 3.44 17.14 -10.05
C SER A 40 3.46 15.73 -10.63
N LEU A 41 2.47 15.39 -11.46
CA LEU A 41 2.42 14.09 -12.13
C LEU A 41 3.63 13.90 -13.04
N THR A 42 4.02 14.93 -13.78
CA THR A 42 5.21 14.89 -14.65
C THR A 42 6.49 14.65 -13.83
N ARG A 43 6.60 15.24 -12.65
CA ARG A 43 7.76 15.01 -11.78
C ARG A 43 7.84 13.57 -11.29
N ILE A 44 6.69 12.98 -10.97
CA ILE A 44 6.64 11.55 -10.59
C ILE A 44 7.12 10.70 -11.76
N ALA A 45 6.69 11.02 -12.99
CA ALA A 45 7.14 10.34 -14.19
C ALA A 45 8.66 10.41 -14.37
N GLN A 46 9.27 11.48 -13.89
CA GLN A 46 10.73 11.68 -13.94
C GLN A 46 11.47 11.00 -12.78
N GLY A 47 10.75 10.24 -11.96
CA GLY A 47 11.34 9.53 -10.83
C GLY A 47 11.40 10.32 -9.53
N LYS A 48 10.78 11.50 -9.47
CA LYS A 48 10.76 12.30 -8.25
C LYS A 48 9.61 11.89 -7.35
N ARG A 49 9.90 11.81 -6.06
CA ARG A 49 8.90 11.36 -5.09
C ARG A 49 7.77 12.39 -4.96
N PRO A 50 6.51 11.94 -4.91
CA PRO A 50 5.42 12.83 -4.54
C PRO A 50 5.52 13.21 -3.06
N ASP A 51 4.91 14.32 -2.67
CA ASP A 51 4.77 14.61 -1.25
C ASP A 51 3.75 13.66 -0.62
N VAL A 52 3.67 13.69 0.71
CA VAL A 52 2.81 12.76 1.45
C VAL A 52 1.35 12.91 1.06
N ASP A 53 0.87 14.14 0.94
CA ASP A 53 -0.53 14.38 0.60
C ASP A 53 -0.84 13.99 -0.83
N GLY A 54 0.07 14.28 -1.76
CA GLY A 54 -0.07 13.85 -3.15
C GLY A 54 -0.10 12.34 -3.28
N LEU A 55 0.79 11.66 -2.57
CA LEU A 55 0.81 10.20 -2.56
C LEU A 55 -0.49 9.63 -1.99
N ALA A 56 -0.96 10.14 -0.85
CA ALA A 56 -2.20 9.69 -0.24
C ALA A 56 -3.38 9.85 -1.18
N THR A 57 -3.46 10.98 -1.88
CA THR A 57 -4.52 11.25 -2.83
C THR A 57 -4.48 10.28 -4.01
N LEU A 58 -3.30 10.04 -4.57
CA LEU A 58 -3.14 9.14 -5.71
C LEU A 58 -3.42 7.68 -5.33
N VAL A 59 -3.02 7.27 -4.15
CA VAL A 59 -3.33 5.93 -3.62
C VAL A 59 -4.83 5.77 -3.45
N ALA A 60 -5.50 6.75 -2.84
CA ALA A 60 -6.95 6.71 -2.65
C ALA A 60 -7.70 6.66 -3.97
N TRP A 61 -7.26 7.46 -4.95
CA TRP A 61 -7.90 7.51 -6.27
C TRP A 61 -7.70 6.21 -7.06
N SER A 62 -6.49 5.66 -7.02
CA SER A 62 -6.11 4.52 -7.88
C SER A 62 -6.45 3.16 -7.28
N GLY A 63 -6.52 3.06 -5.96
CA GLY A 63 -6.62 1.77 -5.28
C GLY A 63 -5.30 1.03 -5.18
N LEU A 64 -4.20 1.63 -5.61
CA LEU A 64 -2.87 1.02 -5.49
C LEU A 64 -2.40 1.01 -4.04
N ASN A 65 -1.49 0.09 -3.73
CA ASN A 65 -0.89 0.01 -2.42
C ASN A 65 0.51 0.62 -2.47
N SER A 66 0.72 1.69 -1.70
CA SER A 66 2.02 2.39 -1.70
C SER A 66 3.18 1.49 -1.27
N ASP A 67 2.93 0.49 -0.42
CA ASP A 67 3.96 -0.43 0.03
C ASP A 67 4.61 -1.21 -1.11
N ASP A 68 3.88 -1.45 -2.19
CA ASP A 68 4.41 -2.18 -3.35
C ASP A 68 5.54 -1.42 -4.05
N TYR A 69 5.69 -0.13 -3.76
CA TYR A 69 6.66 0.75 -4.40
C TYR A 69 7.75 1.21 -3.45
N VAL A 70 7.79 0.65 -2.25
CA VAL A 70 8.87 0.91 -1.29
C VAL A 70 9.99 -0.09 -1.56
N ARG A 71 11.22 0.44 -1.67
CA ARG A 71 12.42 -0.35 -1.94
C ARG A 71 13.41 -0.20 -0.80
N SER A 72 14.30 -1.16 -0.68
CA SER A 72 15.38 -1.11 0.30
C SER A 72 16.52 -1.97 -0.20
N GLU A 73 17.74 -1.58 0.14
CA GLU A 73 18.91 -2.42 -0.17
C GLU A 73 18.92 -3.70 0.63
N GLN A 74 18.24 -3.71 1.77
CA GLN A 74 18.07 -4.91 2.57
C GLN A 74 16.75 -5.57 2.22
N ALA A 75 16.75 -6.91 2.21
CA ALA A 75 15.51 -7.65 1.99
C ALA A 75 14.50 -7.27 3.07
N ARG A 76 13.30 -6.90 2.64
CA ARG A 76 12.21 -6.57 3.56
C ARG A 76 11.60 -7.89 4.04
N PRO A 77 11.57 -8.14 5.34
CA PRO A 77 10.95 -9.37 5.82
C PRO A 77 9.45 -9.37 5.56
N GLU A 78 8.95 -10.52 5.16
CA GLU A 78 7.51 -10.70 5.05
C GLU A 78 6.90 -10.77 6.45
N PRO A 79 5.77 -10.09 6.69
CA PRO A 79 5.07 -10.25 7.95
C PRO A 79 4.62 -11.70 8.10
N GLU A 80 4.67 -12.20 9.33
CA GLU A 80 4.17 -13.52 9.62
C GLU A 80 2.66 -13.61 9.31
N PRO A 81 2.16 -14.79 8.88
CA PRO A 81 0.74 -14.92 8.56
C PRO A 81 -0.20 -14.48 9.69
N LEU A 82 0.13 -14.77 10.94
CA LEU A 82 -0.68 -14.32 12.07
C LEU A 82 -0.72 -12.80 12.18
N ALA A 83 0.40 -12.12 11.90
CA ALA A 83 0.44 -10.66 11.93
C ALA A 83 -0.45 -10.06 10.85
N LYS A 84 -0.46 -10.65 9.67
CA LYS A 84 -1.35 -10.21 8.57
C LYS A 84 -2.81 -10.37 8.95
N ILE A 85 -3.17 -11.51 9.52
CA ILE A 85 -4.54 -11.78 9.96
C ILE A 85 -4.96 -10.79 11.04
N SER A 86 -4.11 -10.56 12.04
CA SER A 86 -4.38 -9.58 13.10
C SER A 86 -4.63 -8.19 12.54
N THR A 87 -3.81 -7.77 11.57
CA THR A 87 -3.94 -6.46 10.93
C THR A 87 -5.27 -6.33 10.21
N TYR A 88 -5.66 -7.35 9.44
CA TYR A 88 -6.94 -7.33 8.73
C TYR A 88 -8.12 -7.29 9.69
N LEU A 89 -8.08 -8.05 10.77
CA LEU A 89 -9.15 -8.03 11.76
C LEU A 89 -9.31 -6.67 12.43
N ARG A 90 -8.19 -6.04 12.80
CA ARG A 90 -8.21 -4.72 13.45
C ARG A 90 -8.66 -3.61 12.51
N SER A 91 -8.48 -3.80 11.21
CA SER A 91 -8.90 -2.82 10.20
C SER A 91 -10.35 -3.01 9.77
N ASP A 92 -11.00 -4.10 10.16
CA ASP A 92 -12.35 -4.41 9.73
C ASP A 92 -13.35 -3.49 10.43
N LYS A 93 -14.06 -2.70 9.65
CA LYS A 93 -15.04 -1.73 10.16
C LYS A 93 -16.26 -2.40 10.79
N ASN A 94 -16.49 -3.66 10.50
CA ASN A 94 -17.63 -4.41 11.04
C ASN A 94 -17.34 -5.03 12.40
N LEU A 95 -16.10 -4.91 12.89
CA LEU A 95 -15.68 -5.46 14.17
C LEU A 95 -15.31 -4.35 15.14
N SER A 96 -15.82 -4.46 16.36
CA SER A 96 -15.33 -3.62 17.46
C SER A 96 -13.90 -4.03 17.81
N PRO A 97 -13.12 -3.18 18.48
CA PRO A 97 -11.79 -3.58 18.94
C PRO A 97 -11.82 -4.83 19.81
N GLU A 98 -12.84 -4.98 20.66
CA GLU A 98 -12.99 -6.14 21.53
C GLU A 98 -13.28 -7.42 20.72
N ALA A 99 -14.14 -7.31 19.68
CA ALA A 99 -14.46 -8.43 18.81
C ALA A 99 -13.23 -8.85 18.02
N ALA A 100 -12.46 -7.90 17.48
CA ALA A 100 -11.24 -8.19 16.74
C ALA A 100 -10.23 -8.91 17.64
N THR A 101 -10.07 -8.46 18.87
CA THR A 101 -9.17 -9.09 19.84
C THR A 101 -9.60 -10.51 20.16
N ALA A 102 -10.91 -10.74 20.35
CA ALA A 102 -11.44 -12.08 20.65
C ALA A 102 -11.16 -13.05 19.50
N ILE A 103 -11.39 -12.61 18.27
CA ILE A 103 -11.14 -13.46 17.09
C ILE A 103 -9.63 -13.71 16.95
N ASP A 104 -8.82 -12.69 17.15
CA ASP A 104 -7.37 -12.80 17.05
C ASP A 104 -6.80 -13.81 18.06
N GLU A 105 -7.28 -13.78 19.27
CA GLU A 105 -6.88 -14.75 20.31
C GLU A 105 -7.24 -16.17 19.91
N LEU A 106 -8.45 -16.37 19.38
CA LEU A 106 -8.90 -17.67 18.93
C LEU A 106 -8.04 -18.19 17.76
N VAL A 107 -7.76 -17.34 16.78
CA VAL A 107 -6.91 -17.69 15.64
C VAL A 107 -5.51 -18.07 16.11
N LYS A 108 -4.92 -17.27 17.00
CA LYS A 108 -3.59 -17.57 17.55
C LYS A 108 -3.55 -18.90 18.28
N ALA A 109 -4.51 -19.15 19.14
CA ALA A 109 -4.56 -20.38 19.92
C ALA A 109 -4.70 -21.59 19.00
N THR A 110 -5.56 -21.50 18.00
CA THR A 110 -5.78 -22.58 17.04
C THR A 110 -4.54 -22.81 16.19
N TYR A 111 -3.92 -21.73 15.71
CA TYR A 111 -2.72 -21.81 14.90
C TYR A 111 -1.56 -22.48 15.66
N GLU A 112 -1.32 -22.06 16.89
CA GLU A 112 -0.24 -22.63 17.70
C GLU A 112 -0.45 -24.11 17.98
N ARG A 113 -1.70 -24.51 18.11
CA ARG A 113 -2.07 -25.91 18.35
C ARG A 113 -1.85 -26.79 17.13
N LEU A 114 -2.11 -26.24 15.94
CA LEU A 114 -2.12 -27.01 14.70
C LEU A 114 -0.85 -26.87 13.86
N ARG A 115 0.00 -25.90 14.17
CA ARG A 115 1.19 -25.69 13.35
C ARG A 115 2.12 -26.89 13.42
N THR A 116 2.73 -27.19 12.27
CA THR A 116 3.67 -28.28 12.16
C THR A 116 4.97 -27.89 12.82
N LYS A 117 5.48 -28.74 13.69
CA LYS A 117 6.84 -28.58 14.25
C LYS A 117 7.84 -29.12 13.25
N GLY A 118 8.78 -28.25 12.86
CA GLY A 118 9.71 -28.78 11.89
C GLY A 118 10.94 -28.00 11.76
#